data_8c41555b7ba0e0288010b18667771399
#
_entry.id   8c41555b7ba0e0288010b18667771399
#
_cell.length_a   1.000
_cell.length_b   1.000
_cell.length_c   1.000
_cell.angle_alpha   90.00
_cell.angle_beta   90.00
_cell.angle_gamma   90.00
#
_symmetry.space_group_name_H-M   'P 1'
#
loop_
_entity.id
_entity.type
_entity.pdbx_description
1 polymer ?
#
loop_
_entity_poly.entity_id
_entity_poly.type
_entity_poly.pdbx_seq_one_letter_code
_entity_poly.pdbx_strand_id
1 'polypeptide(L)'
;MNITWIIGNGFDLNLGLETGYSTFRDNLYLSSSFKSSKRDRLVEKLEGANRYGLDTVELWSDLEVLLGKVTALYGQDEFDYFSETFEEMEQCFCDYVRSQELRFPEELPTECVDEFISSVTRFDKRMAWQDGQQFSISNIEGTVNHNFVSLNYTQTLKRFIELAHNSNGAMLKHIVNGREYRDVLNNPFYAHGTFDDEGNVKDIVFGVDSPNQIDNDAYAQNSLFVECWVKNSRNTDLFANNNELKLRELIGGADIICIYGCSMGETDARIWRLVGSRLINSERSKLVMFVHQLPDRHGTSHRQYQQMRESQRIAFQEVSGLKEDAMS
;
A
#
# COMPACT_ATOMS: atom_id res chain seq x y z
N MET A 1 -21.27 -9.58 -6.71
CA MET A 1 -20.02 -9.98 -6.02
C MET A 1 -19.12 -8.79 -5.85
N ASN A 2 -18.47 -8.63 -4.70
CA ASN A 2 -17.55 -7.54 -4.43
C ASN A 2 -16.12 -8.07 -4.30
N ILE A 3 -15.22 -7.53 -5.11
CA ILE A 3 -13.79 -7.82 -5.05
C ILE A 3 -13.09 -6.55 -4.60
N THR A 4 -12.34 -6.61 -3.51
CA THR A 4 -11.58 -5.47 -3.02
C THR A 4 -10.10 -5.70 -3.27
N TRP A 5 -9.50 -4.80 -4.05
CA TRP A 5 -8.08 -4.77 -4.37
C TRP A 5 -7.37 -3.84 -3.39
N ILE A 6 -6.35 -4.34 -2.72
CA ILE A 6 -5.43 -3.53 -1.93
C ILE A 6 -4.15 -3.39 -2.76
N ILE A 7 -3.87 -2.17 -3.20
CA ILE A 7 -2.81 -1.86 -4.14
C ILE A 7 -1.74 -1.05 -3.42
N GLY A 8 -0.54 -1.62 -3.34
CA GLY A 8 0.63 -0.95 -2.77
C GLY A 8 1.61 -0.44 -3.81
N ASN A 9 2.72 0.09 -3.35
CA ASN A 9 3.73 0.77 -4.16
C ASN A 9 4.34 -0.08 -5.29
N GLY A 10 4.27 -1.40 -5.18
CA GLY A 10 4.66 -2.30 -6.26
C GLY A 10 3.90 -2.06 -7.57
N PHE A 11 2.72 -1.43 -7.53
CA PHE A 11 2.00 -1.01 -8.73
C PHE A 11 2.76 0.08 -9.48
N ASP A 12 3.16 1.13 -8.79
CA ASP A 12 3.93 2.24 -9.37
C ASP A 12 5.31 1.78 -9.84
N LEU A 13 6.00 0.96 -9.04
CA LEU A 13 7.29 0.39 -9.40
C LEU A 13 7.21 -0.46 -10.68
N ASN A 14 6.12 -1.22 -10.86
CA ASN A 14 5.88 -2.01 -12.07
C ASN A 14 5.62 -1.14 -13.31
N LEU A 15 5.18 0.09 -13.12
CA LEU A 15 5.02 1.10 -14.16
C LEU A 15 6.32 1.87 -14.45
N GLY A 16 7.42 1.54 -13.76
CA GLY A 16 8.72 2.18 -13.92
C GLY A 16 8.87 3.50 -13.15
N LEU A 17 7.95 3.80 -12.24
CA LEU A 17 8.07 4.95 -11.34
C LEU A 17 8.96 4.58 -10.15
N GLU A 18 9.83 5.48 -9.75
CA GLU A 18 10.79 5.27 -8.66
C GLU A 18 10.23 5.79 -7.32
N THR A 19 9.03 5.36 -6.94
CA THR A 19 8.29 5.86 -5.77
C THR A 19 8.66 5.17 -4.45
N GLY A 20 9.69 4.32 -4.45
CA GLY A 20 10.18 3.64 -3.23
C GLY A 20 10.96 4.55 -2.28
N TYR A 21 10.87 4.29 -0.98
CA TYR A 21 11.60 5.04 0.05
C TYR A 21 13.13 4.98 -0.12
N SER A 22 13.67 3.84 -0.55
CA SER A 22 15.11 3.71 -0.80
C SER A 22 15.58 4.64 -1.94
N THR A 23 14.81 4.74 -3.00
CA THR A 23 15.13 5.64 -4.13
C THR A 23 14.93 7.11 -3.72
N PHE A 24 13.93 7.40 -2.91
CA PHE A 24 13.74 8.72 -2.31
C PHE A 24 14.96 9.12 -1.48
N ARG A 25 15.47 8.24 -0.61
CA ARG A 25 16.69 8.46 0.17
C ARG A 25 17.86 8.88 -0.72
N ASP A 26 18.12 8.11 -1.77
CA ASP A 26 19.25 8.39 -2.66
C ASP A 26 19.09 9.75 -3.36
N ASN A 27 17.87 10.11 -3.73
CA ASN A 27 17.55 11.45 -4.25
C ASN A 27 17.66 12.55 -3.21
N LEU A 28 17.29 12.28 -1.96
CA LEU A 28 17.42 13.21 -0.84
C LEU A 28 18.88 13.66 -0.64
N TYR A 29 19.82 12.72 -0.74
CA TYR A 29 21.25 13.01 -0.64
C TYR A 29 21.79 13.82 -1.83
N LEU A 30 21.22 13.65 -3.01
CA LEU A 30 21.64 14.32 -4.23
C LEU A 30 20.93 15.66 -4.45
N SER A 31 19.79 15.89 -3.79
CA SER A 31 18.96 17.07 -4.01
C SER A 31 19.60 18.33 -3.41
N SER A 32 19.77 19.34 -4.26
CA SER A 32 20.22 20.68 -3.85
C SER A 32 19.13 21.49 -3.13
N SER A 33 17.87 21.10 -3.23
CA SER A 33 16.73 21.79 -2.62
C SER A 33 16.57 21.50 -1.12
N PHE A 34 17.14 20.40 -0.63
CA PHE A 34 17.08 20.02 0.76
C PHE A 34 18.38 20.36 1.49
N LYS A 35 18.68 21.65 1.61
CA LYS A 35 19.93 22.15 2.23
C LYS A 35 19.76 22.60 3.68
N SER A 36 18.76 22.12 4.40
CA SER A 36 18.56 22.56 5.77
C SER A 36 19.57 21.90 6.72
N SER A 37 20.02 22.67 7.71
CA SER A 37 20.83 22.14 8.82
C SER A 37 20.12 21.01 9.59
N LYS A 38 18.80 20.95 9.50
CA LYS A 38 17.95 19.92 10.07
C LYS A 38 18.15 18.57 9.40
N ARG A 39 18.19 18.56 8.04
CA ARG A 39 18.49 17.33 7.29
C ARG A 39 19.86 16.77 7.66
N ASP A 40 20.88 17.61 7.62
CA ASP A 40 22.25 17.15 7.85
C ASP A 40 22.39 16.57 9.26
N ARG A 41 21.71 17.15 10.25
CA ARG A 41 21.65 16.62 11.60
C ARG A 41 20.86 15.31 11.71
N LEU A 42 19.72 15.17 10.98
CA LEU A 42 18.97 13.92 10.92
C LEU A 42 19.83 12.82 10.29
N VAL A 43 20.48 13.10 9.18
CA VAL A 43 21.37 12.16 8.50
C VAL A 43 22.53 11.76 9.42
N GLU A 44 23.16 12.70 10.10
CA GLU A 44 24.23 12.42 11.07
C GLU A 44 23.73 11.53 12.23
N LYS A 45 22.52 11.80 12.75
CA LYS A 45 21.90 10.96 13.79
C LYS A 45 21.62 9.55 13.26
N LEU A 46 21.10 9.43 12.05
CA LEU A 46 20.83 8.13 11.39
C LEU A 46 22.11 7.35 11.11
N GLU A 47 23.15 7.98 10.60
CA GLU A 47 24.46 7.35 10.40
C GLU A 47 25.09 6.96 11.74
N GLY A 48 24.87 7.77 12.78
CA GLY A 48 25.26 7.46 14.15
C GLY A 48 24.52 6.26 14.73
N ALA A 49 23.27 6.04 14.35
CA ALA A 49 22.40 4.98 14.82
C ALA A 49 22.90 3.57 14.47
N ASN A 50 23.63 3.42 13.38
CA ASN A 50 24.35 2.18 13.06
C ASN A 50 25.28 1.71 14.18
N ARG A 51 25.85 2.64 14.94
CA ARG A 51 26.71 2.34 16.09
C ARG A 51 25.94 1.76 17.28
N TYR A 52 24.62 1.91 17.28
CA TYR A 52 23.71 1.41 18.32
C TYR A 52 22.94 0.16 17.88
N GLY A 53 23.35 -0.48 16.75
CA GLY A 53 22.76 -1.73 16.29
C GLY A 53 21.48 -1.57 15.47
N LEU A 54 21.13 -0.36 15.06
CA LEU A 54 20.06 -0.12 14.11
C LEU A 54 20.61 -0.30 12.70
N ASP A 55 20.11 -1.28 11.93
CA ASP A 55 20.44 -1.42 10.53
C ASP A 55 19.73 -0.33 9.72
N THR A 56 20.44 0.75 9.44
CA THR A 56 19.86 1.91 8.74
C THR A 56 19.53 1.60 7.28
N VAL A 57 20.13 0.59 6.67
CA VAL A 57 19.77 0.19 5.30
C VAL A 57 18.40 -0.46 5.28
N GLU A 58 18.13 -1.33 6.25
CA GLU A 58 16.83 -1.97 6.42
C GLU A 58 15.75 -0.95 6.82
N LEU A 59 16.09 -0.01 7.72
CA LEU A 59 15.19 1.05 8.17
C LEU A 59 14.75 2.00 7.04
N TRP A 60 15.60 2.27 6.05
CA TRP A 60 15.23 3.08 4.89
C TRP A 60 14.31 2.35 3.90
N SER A 61 14.07 1.08 4.08
CA SER A 61 13.04 0.36 3.31
C SER A 61 11.63 0.70 3.77
N ASP A 62 11.49 1.19 5.01
CA ASP A 62 10.25 1.70 5.59
C ASP A 62 10.53 3.01 6.36
N LEU A 63 10.35 4.12 5.67
CA LEU A 63 10.61 5.46 6.20
C LEU A 63 9.73 5.80 7.41
N GLU A 64 8.55 5.21 7.51
CA GLU A 64 7.62 5.45 8.60
C GLU A 64 8.06 4.70 9.87
N VAL A 65 8.55 3.46 9.74
CA VAL A 65 9.19 2.74 10.86
C VAL A 65 10.45 3.47 11.33
N LEU A 66 11.24 3.98 10.37
CA LEU A 66 12.42 4.77 10.68
C LEU A 66 12.08 5.98 11.54
N LEU A 67 11.01 6.69 11.20
CA LEU A 67 10.46 7.82 11.96
C LEU A 67 10.28 7.47 13.43
N GLY A 68 9.54 6.42 13.72
CA GLY A 68 9.29 6.00 15.09
C GLY A 68 10.56 5.67 15.85
N LYS A 69 11.49 4.94 15.23
CA LYS A 69 12.76 4.50 15.86
C LYS A 69 13.73 5.65 16.08
N VAL A 70 13.80 6.59 15.16
CA VAL A 70 14.70 7.74 15.27
C VAL A 70 14.34 8.68 16.42
N THR A 71 13.10 8.66 16.89
CA THR A 71 12.70 9.43 18.08
C THR A 71 13.60 9.14 19.28
N ALA A 72 14.11 7.90 19.43
CA ALA A 72 15.04 7.53 20.51
C ALA A 72 16.37 8.31 20.50
N LEU A 73 16.73 8.92 19.37
CA LEU A 73 17.97 9.68 19.21
C LEU A 73 17.80 11.17 19.57
N TYR A 74 16.58 11.59 19.93
CA TYR A 74 16.25 12.97 20.28
C TYR A 74 15.87 13.08 21.76
N GLY A 75 16.33 14.17 22.41
CA GLY A 75 15.91 14.49 23.76
C GLY A 75 14.46 15.03 23.79
N GLN A 76 13.88 15.03 24.99
CA GLN A 76 12.54 15.57 25.19
C GLN A 76 12.46 17.07 24.87
N ASP A 77 13.55 17.80 25.07
CA ASP A 77 13.71 19.23 24.76
C ASP A 77 13.93 19.52 23.25
N GLU A 78 14.12 18.46 22.44
CA GLU A 78 14.29 18.57 20.99
C GLU A 78 12.98 18.30 20.22
N PHE A 79 11.84 18.18 20.90
CA PHE A 79 10.54 17.83 20.30
C PHE A 79 10.15 18.73 19.10
N ASP A 80 10.17 20.05 19.29
CA ASP A 80 9.80 20.97 18.21
C ASP A 80 10.76 20.87 17.03
N TYR A 81 12.05 20.75 17.33
CA TYR A 81 13.07 20.58 16.30
C TYR A 81 12.90 19.27 15.51
N PHE A 82 12.53 18.19 16.19
CA PHE A 82 12.21 16.91 15.55
C PHE A 82 10.99 17.05 14.64
N SER A 83 9.89 17.60 15.16
CA SER A 83 8.64 17.76 14.42
C SER A 83 8.84 18.58 13.15
N GLU A 84 9.47 19.74 13.26
CA GLU A 84 9.79 20.58 12.09
C GLU A 84 10.73 19.87 11.08
N THR A 85 11.66 19.02 11.54
CA THR A 85 12.54 18.25 10.64
C THR A 85 11.74 17.23 9.85
N PHE A 86 10.77 16.61 10.49
CA PHE A 86 9.92 15.61 9.84
C PHE A 86 8.90 16.22 8.89
N GLU A 87 8.31 17.35 9.22
CA GLU A 87 7.46 18.12 8.31
C GLU A 87 8.22 18.50 7.03
N GLU A 88 9.46 18.96 7.15
CA GLU A 88 10.29 19.24 5.98
C GLU A 88 10.59 17.99 5.16
N MET A 89 10.81 16.85 5.82
CA MET A 89 11.05 15.57 5.12
C MET A 89 9.81 15.05 4.44
N GLU A 90 8.64 15.15 5.08
CA GLU A 90 7.35 14.80 4.49
C GLU A 90 7.09 15.62 3.22
N GLN A 91 7.32 16.95 3.30
CA GLN A 91 7.19 17.81 2.13
C GLN A 91 8.12 17.40 0.99
N CYS A 92 9.38 17.09 1.30
CA CYS A 92 10.32 16.62 0.28
C CYS A 92 9.92 15.26 -0.31
N PHE A 93 9.37 14.37 0.49
CA PHE A 93 8.84 13.11 0.01
C PHE A 93 7.65 13.33 -0.92
N CYS A 94 6.71 14.19 -0.56
CA CYS A 94 5.57 14.57 -1.41
C CYS A 94 6.05 15.16 -2.74
N ASP A 95 6.98 16.11 -2.70
CA ASP A 95 7.54 16.73 -3.92
C ASP A 95 8.24 15.69 -4.80
N TYR A 96 8.96 14.75 -4.18
CA TYR A 96 9.62 13.67 -4.89
C TYR A 96 8.62 12.74 -5.56
N VAL A 97 7.64 12.22 -4.82
CA VAL A 97 6.60 11.32 -5.36
C VAL A 97 5.83 12.01 -6.49
N ARG A 98 5.50 13.29 -6.30
CA ARG A 98 4.86 14.09 -7.34
C ARG A 98 5.72 14.20 -8.59
N SER A 99 7.02 14.40 -8.44
CA SER A 99 7.96 14.44 -9.57
C SER A 99 8.02 13.12 -10.34
N GLN A 100 7.87 11.98 -9.65
CA GLN A 100 7.78 10.67 -10.28
C GLN A 100 6.46 10.52 -11.03
N GLU A 101 5.35 10.91 -10.43
CA GLU A 101 4.03 10.86 -11.07
C GLU A 101 3.98 11.67 -12.36
N LEU A 102 4.62 12.85 -12.40
CA LEU A 102 4.73 13.69 -13.62
C LEU A 102 5.53 13.03 -14.76
N ARG A 103 6.33 12.00 -14.46
CA ARG A 103 7.00 11.20 -15.50
C ARG A 103 6.09 10.16 -16.13
N PHE A 104 4.95 9.88 -15.48
CA PHE A 104 3.99 8.94 -16.02
C PHE A 104 3.34 9.52 -17.28
N PRO A 105 3.29 8.79 -18.42
CA PRO A 105 2.79 9.31 -19.67
C PRO A 105 1.36 9.83 -19.57
N GLU A 106 1.05 10.94 -20.23
CA GLU A 106 -0.33 11.44 -20.29
C GLU A 106 -1.23 10.52 -21.10
N GLU A 107 -0.69 9.91 -22.16
CA GLU A 107 -1.38 8.92 -22.98
C GLU A 107 -0.75 7.55 -22.79
N LEU A 108 -1.57 6.54 -22.61
CA LEU A 108 -1.13 5.14 -22.52
C LEU A 108 -1.52 4.40 -23.79
N PRO A 109 -0.65 3.49 -24.28
CA PRO A 109 -1.04 2.56 -25.33
C PRO A 109 -2.30 1.78 -24.94
N THR A 110 -3.19 1.56 -25.88
CA THR A 110 -4.43 0.80 -25.65
C THR A 110 -4.15 -0.57 -25.06
N GLU A 111 -3.07 -1.21 -25.48
CA GLU A 111 -2.63 -2.52 -25.00
C GLU A 111 -2.33 -2.51 -23.50
N CYS A 112 -1.77 -1.42 -22.98
CA CYS A 112 -1.50 -1.28 -21.53
C CYS A 112 -2.81 -1.19 -20.74
N VAL A 113 -3.79 -0.45 -21.25
CA VAL A 113 -5.12 -0.32 -20.62
C VAL A 113 -5.86 -1.65 -20.68
N ASP A 114 -5.83 -2.33 -21.80
CA ASP A 114 -6.45 -3.66 -21.98
C ASP A 114 -5.81 -4.71 -21.06
N GLU A 115 -4.49 -4.67 -20.90
CA GLU A 115 -3.75 -5.53 -19.97
C GLU A 115 -4.15 -5.26 -18.51
N PHE A 116 -4.29 -3.99 -18.12
CA PHE A 116 -4.80 -3.62 -16.81
C PHE A 116 -6.22 -4.18 -16.58
N ILE A 117 -7.14 -3.91 -17.51
CA ILE A 117 -8.52 -4.42 -17.45
C ILE A 117 -8.51 -5.94 -17.31
N SER A 118 -7.75 -6.63 -18.15
CA SER A 118 -7.64 -8.09 -18.12
C SER A 118 -7.04 -8.59 -16.80
N SER A 119 -6.05 -7.88 -16.26
CA SER A 119 -5.42 -8.23 -14.97
C SER A 119 -6.39 -8.12 -13.80
N VAL A 120 -7.31 -7.16 -13.84
CA VAL A 120 -8.33 -6.96 -12.81
C VAL A 120 -9.53 -7.87 -13.01
N THR A 121 -10.13 -7.89 -14.22
CA THR A 121 -11.39 -8.58 -14.47
C THR A 121 -11.23 -10.07 -14.76
N ARG A 122 -10.00 -10.54 -14.98
CA ARG A 122 -9.65 -11.95 -15.28
C ARG A 122 -8.45 -12.43 -14.47
N PHE A 123 -8.28 -11.91 -13.26
CA PHE A 123 -7.15 -12.28 -12.40
C PHE A 123 -7.13 -13.78 -12.08
N ASP A 124 -8.28 -14.46 -12.08
CA ASP A 124 -8.40 -15.89 -11.89
C ASP A 124 -7.57 -16.70 -12.89
N LYS A 125 -7.40 -16.20 -14.11
CA LYS A 125 -6.56 -16.84 -15.13
C LYS A 125 -5.06 -16.69 -14.89
N ARG A 126 -4.67 -15.77 -14.01
CA ARG A 126 -3.28 -15.53 -13.60
C ARG A 126 -2.90 -16.27 -12.33
N MET A 127 -3.88 -16.86 -11.65
CA MET A 127 -3.65 -17.69 -10.48
C MET A 127 -2.90 -18.98 -10.86
N ALA A 128 -2.21 -19.60 -9.88
CA ALA A 128 -1.65 -20.92 -10.06
C ALA A 128 -2.76 -21.91 -10.44
N TRP A 129 -2.48 -22.87 -11.31
CA TRP A 129 -3.50 -23.78 -11.85
C TRP A 129 -4.37 -24.46 -10.77
N GLN A 130 -3.75 -24.86 -9.67
CA GLN A 130 -4.46 -25.51 -8.54
C GLN A 130 -5.45 -24.55 -7.85
N ASP A 131 -5.07 -23.28 -7.70
CA ASP A 131 -5.88 -22.26 -7.04
C ASP A 131 -7.00 -21.77 -8.00
N GLY A 132 -6.69 -21.62 -9.30
CA GLY A 132 -7.64 -21.22 -10.33
C GLY A 132 -8.73 -22.25 -10.61
N GLN A 133 -8.54 -23.53 -10.23
CA GLN A 133 -9.60 -24.56 -10.33
C GLN A 133 -10.68 -24.38 -9.28
N GLN A 134 -10.35 -23.81 -8.12
CA GLN A 134 -11.31 -23.61 -7.03
C GLN A 134 -12.16 -22.35 -7.22
N PHE A 135 -11.73 -21.45 -8.09
CA PHE A 135 -12.40 -20.18 -8.32
C PHE A 135 -12.25 -19.72 -9.77
N SER A 136 -13.36 -19.31 -10.39
CA SER A 136 -13.36 -18.64 -11.69
C SER A 136 -14.41 -17.54 -11.74
N ILE A 137 -13.99 -16.34 -12.17
CA ILE A 137 -14.90 -15.22 -12.43
C ILE A 137 -15.94 -15.60 -13.50
N SER A 138 -15.55 -16.43 -14.45
CA SER A 138 -16.45 -16.90 -15.51
C SER A 138 -17.64 -17.73 -15.02
N ASN A 139 -17.68 -18.12 -13.74
CA ASN A 139 -18.78 -18.84 -13.13
C ASN A 139 -19.69 -17.95 -12.26
N ILE A 140 -19.41 -16.65 -12.17
CA ILE A 140 -20.16 -15.72 -11.33
C ILE A 140 -21.35 -15.16 -12.11
N GLU A 141 -22.55 -15.53 -11.73
CA GLU A 141 -23.77 -14.92 -12.25
C GLU A 141 -24.03 -13.59 -11.54
N GLY A 142 -24.12 -12.49 -12.30
CA GLY A 142 -24.37 -11.14 -11.78
C GLY A 142 -23.19 -10.19 -11.93
N THR A 143 -23.42 -8.95 -11.54
CA THR A 143 -22.41 -7.89 -11.59
C THR A 143 -21.27 -8.18 -10.64
N VAL A 144 -20.04 -7.96 -11.10
CA VAL A 144 -18.83 -7.97 -10.28
C VAL A 144 -18.36 -6.53 -10.07
N ASN A 145 -18.28 -6.09 -8.81
CA ASN A 145 -17.77 -4.79 -8.43
C ASN A 145 -16.31 -4.93 -7.99
N HIS A 146 -15.42 -4.26 -8.68
CA HIS A 146 -14.02 -4.15 -8.31
C HIS A 146 -13.83 -2.83 -7.55
N ASN A 147 -13.60 -2.93 -6.26
CA ASN A 147 -13.26 -1.81 -5.39
C ASN A 147 -11.75 -1.75 -5.21
N PHE A 148 -11.20 -0.56 -5.06
CA PHE A 148 -9.76 -0.38 -4.92
C PHE A 148 -9.46 0.42 -3.65
N VAL A 149 -8.56 -0.10 -2.84
CA VAL A 149 -7.91 0.58 -1.73
C VAL A 149 -6.47 0.80 -2.14
N SER A 150 -6.09 2.03 -2.39
CA SER A 150 -4.72 2.41 -2.73
C SER A 150 -3.96 2.80 -1.46
N LEU A 151 -2.79 2.21 -1.28
CA LEU A 151 -1.80 2.61 -0.28
C LEU A 151 -0.75 3.56 -0.89
N ASN A 152 -0.85 3.83 -2.20
CA ASN A 152 0.03 4.74 -2.92
C ASN A 152 -0.49 6.17 -2.81
N TYR A 153 0.43 7.13 -2.86
CA TYR A 153 0.12 8.55 -2.89
C TYR A 153 -0.19 9.07 -4.30
N THR A 154 0.25 8.35 -5.35
CA THR A 154 0.07 8.72 -6.76
C THR A 154 -1.35 8.46 -7.26
N GLN A 155 -1.76 9.19 -8.28
CA GLN A 155 -3.04 8.97 -8.98
C GLN A 155 -2.94 8.00 -10.17
N THR A 156 -1.83 7.30 -10.34
CA THR A 156 -1.60 6.38 -11.47
C THR A 156 -2.72 5.34 -11.61
N LEU A 157 -3.16 4.74 -10.50
CA LEU A 157 -4.26 3.78 -10.49
C LEU A 157 -5.59 4.42 -10.95
N LYS A 158 -5.90 5.64 -10.48
CA LYS A 158 -7.09 6.39 -10.91
C LYS A 158 -7.08 6.62 -12.43
N ARG A 159 -5.93 7.00 -12.98
CA ARG A 159 -5.78 7.21 -14.44
C ARG A 159 -6.06 5.93 -15.24
N PHE A 160 -5.56 4.78 -14.81
CA PHE A 160 -5.88 3.51 -15.47
C PHE A 160 -7.37 3.19 -15.43
N ILE A 161 -8.03 3.43 -14.29
CA ILE A 161 -9.47 3.19 -14.14
C ILE A 161 -10.28 4.15 -15.04
N GLU A 162 -9.92 5.42 -15.10
CA GLU A 162 -10.56 6.40 -15.98
C GLU A 162 -10.38 6.03 -17.46
N LEU A 163 -9.18 5.63 -17.87
CA LEU A 163 -8.91 5.16 -19.23
C LEU A 163 -9.70 3.88 -19.55
N ALA A 164 -9.82 2.96 -18.58
CA ALA A 164 -10.62 1.76 -18.73
C ALA A 164 -12.12 2.07 -18.92
N HIS A 165 -12.64 3.08 -18.24
CA HIS A 165 -14.01 3.55 -18.45
C HIS A 165 -14.24 4.17 -19.82
N ASN A 166 -13.23 4.87 -20.35
CA ASN A 166 -13.28 5.51 -21.66
C ASN A 166 -12.99 4.55 -22.81
N SER A 167 -12.33 3.42 -22.53
CA SER A 167 -12.12 2.36 -23.51
C SER A 167 -13.45 1.66 -23.84
N ASN A 168 -13.55 1.07 -25.04
CA ASN A 168 -14.74 0.34 -25.47
C ASN A 168 -15.19 -0.65 -24.40
N GLY A 169 -16.31 -0.40 -23.73
CA GLY A 169 -16.84 -1.15 -22.59
C GLY A 169 -17.07 -2.66 -22.78
N ALA A 170 -16.67 -3.20 -23.94
CA ALA A 170 -16.73 -4.63 -24.26
C ALA A 170 -15.89 -5.50 -23.32
N MET A 171 -14.80 -4.98 -22.75
CA MET A 171 -13.93 -5.72 -21.84
C MET A 171 -14.38 -5.66 -20.37
N LEU A 172 -15.26 -4.74 -20.01
CA LEU A 172 -15.81 -4.60 -18.67
C LEU A 172 -17.05 -5.48 -18.47
N LYS A 173 -16.97 -6.70 -18.97
CA LYS A 173 -18.03 -7.70 -18.85
C LYS A 173 -17.49 -9.12 -18.90
N HIS A 174 -18.24 -10.04 -18.32
CA HIS A 174 -17.99 -11.46 -18.42
C HIS A 174 -19.27 -12.21 -18.87
N ILE A 175 -19.10 -13.42 -19.37
CA ILE A 175 -20.19 -14.23 -19.92
C ILE A 175 -20.30 -15.51 -19.10
N VAL A 176 -21.50 -15.79 -18.60
CA VAL A 176 -21.83 -17.04 -17.91
C VAL A 176 -23.08 -17.63 -18.56
N ASN A 177 -22.99 -18.87 -18.98
CA ASN A 177 -24.10 -19.61 -19.63
C ASN A 177 -24.76 -18.83 -20.78
N GLY A 178 -23.96 -18.09 -21.57
CA GLY A 178 -24.43 -17.25 -22.70
C GLY A 178 -25.08 -15.92 -22.29
N ARG A 179 -25.09 -15.56 -21.01
CA ARG A 179 -25.56 -14.25 -20.53
C ARG A 179 -24.36 -13.34 -20.19
N GLU A 180 -24.47 -12.08 -20.59
CA GLU A 180 -23.50 -11.06 -20.26
C GLU A 180 -23.80 -10.44 -18.90
N TYR A 181 -22.75 -10.26 -18.10
CA TYR A 181 -22.78 -9.55 -16.82
C TYR A 181 -21.69 -8.46 -16.82
N ARG A 182 -21.91 -7.40 -16.06
CA ARG A 182 -20.98 -6.26 -16.00
C ARG A 182 -19.90 -6.49 -14.96
N ASP A 183 -18.69 -6.09 -15.31
CA ASP A 183 -17.60 -5.82 -14.38
C ASP A 183 -17.53 -4.30 -14.18
N VAL A 184 -17.59 -3.82 -12.94
CA VAL A 184 -17.58 -2.39 -12.59
C VAL A 184 -16.29 -2.09 -11.87
N LEU A 185 -15.46 -1.21 -12.43
CA LEU A 185 -14.26 -0.70 -11.76
C LEU A 185 -14.64 0.58 -11.02
N ASN A 186 -14.62 0.55 -9.71
CA ASN A 186 -14.91 1.73 -8.90
C ASN A 186 -13.66 2.61 -8.74
N ASN A 187 -13.84 3.91 -8.54
CA ASN A 187 -12.73 4.81 -8.26
C ASN A 187 -11.96 4.37 -7.01
N PRO A 188 -10.63 4.55 -6.99
CA PRO A 188 -9.83 4.11 -5.85
C PRO A 188 -10.11 4.99 -4.62
N PHE A 189 -10.13 4.34 -3.47
CA PHE A 189 -10.05 4.97 -2.18
C PHE A 189 -8.59 4.99 -1.73
N TYR A 190 -8.07 6.16 -1.39
CA TYR A 190 -6.69 6.35 -0.97
C TYR A 190 -6.59 6.32 0.55
N ALA A 191 -6.04 5.24 1.10
CA ALA A 191 -5.97 5.02 2.55
C ALA A 191 -5.02 5.99 3.27
N HIS A 192 -4.02 6.48 2.56
CA HIS A 192 -2.99 7.40 3.05
C HIS A 192 -3.08 8.80 2.44
N GLY A 193 -4.21 9.11 1.77
CA GLY A 193 -4.33 10.35 1.00
C GLY A 193 -3.64 10.27 -0.36
N THR A 194 -3.67 11.37 -1.08
CA THR A 194 -3.13 11.47 -2.45
C THR A 194 -2.89 12.94 -2.82
N PHE A 195 -2.55 13.21 -4.05
CA PHE A 195 -2.58 14.54 -4.63
C PHE A 195 -3.95 14.80 -5.26
N ASP A 196 -4.37 16.08 -5.32
CA ASP A 196 -5.52 16.46 -6.11
C ASP A 196 -5.15 16.59 -7.62
N ASP A 197 -6.15 16.89 -8.46
CA ASP A 197 -5.93 17.01 -9.90
C ASP A 197 -5.02 18.22 -10.26
N GLU A 198 -4.86 19.18 -9.35
CA GLU A 198 -3.97 20.33 -9.46
C GLU A 198 -2.56 20.01 -8.94
N GLY A 199 -2.39 18.88 -8.28
CA GLY A 199 -1.14 18.38 -7.73
C GLY A 199 -0.83 18.86 -6.31
N ASN A 200 -1.82 19.43 -5.61
CA ASN A 200 -1.67 19.76 -4.20
C ASN A 200 -1.82 18.50 -3.35
N VAL A 201 -1.18 18.50 -2.19
CA VAL A 201 -1.33 17.45 -1.17
C VAL A 201 -2.77 17.43 -0.69
N LYS A 202 -3.42 16.26 -0.79
CA LYS A 202 -4.78 16.03 -0.32
C LYS A 202 -4.78 14.92 0.71
N ASP A 203 -4.93 15.31 1.95
CA ASP A 203 -5.12 14.39 3.08
C ASP A 203 -4.01 13.32 3.22
N ILE A 204 -2.80 13.63 2.77
CA ILE A 204 -1.66 12.72 2.94
C ILE A 204 -1.40 12.55 4.43
N VAL A 205 -1.34 11.30 4.86
CA VAL A 205 -1.00 10.89 6.23
C VAL A 205 0.27 10.08 6.18
N PHE A 206 1.33 10.68 6.69
CA PHE A 206 2.63 10.08 6.83
C PHE A 206 2.93 9.83 8.31
N GLY A 207 3.32 8.62 8.68
CA GLY A 207 3.60 8.30 10.08
C GLY A 207 3.45 6.82 10.40
N VAL A 208 3.59 6.48 11.68
CA VAL A 208 3.46 5.11 12.19
C VAL A 208 1.99 4.71 12.40
N ASP A 209 1.71 3.41 12.45
CA ASP A 209 0.34 2.89 12.66
C ASP A 209 -0.11 2.99 14.13
N SER A 210 0.83 2.98 15.07
CA SER A 210 0.55 2.93 16.50
C SER A 210 1.61 3.68 17.31
N PRO A 211 1.24 4.32 18.45
CA PRO A 211 2.20 4.91 19.39
C PRO A 211 3.26 3.92 19.89
N ASN A 212 2.96 2.63 19.88
CA ASN A 212 3.92 1.58 20.28
C ASN A 212 5.12 1.44 19.31
N GLN A 213 5.05 2.06 18.14
CA GLN A 213 6.14 2.09 17.16
C GLN A 213 7.06 3.30 17.35
N ILE A 214 6.80 4.12 18.38
CA ILE A 214 7.60 5.30 18.75
C ILE A 214 8.51 4.90 19.89
N ASP A 215 9.83 4.89 19.66
CA ASP A 215 10.83 4.41 20.63
C ASP A 215 11.11 5.43 21.75
N ASN A 216 10.72 6.69 21.60
CA ASN A 216 10.82 7.68 22.66
C ASN A 216 9.52 7.76 23.48
N ASP A 217 9.51 7.27 24.69
CA ASP A 217 8.31 7.25 25.55
C ASP A 217 7.71 8.66 25.78
N ALA A 218 8.53 9.71 25.86
CA ALA A 218 8.02 11.06 26.03
C ALA A 218 7.28 11.55 24.79
N TYR A 219 7.72 11.14 23.60
CA TYR A 219 7.05 11.45 22.33
C TYR A 219 5.79 10.59 22.16
N ALA A 220 5.86 9.31 22.47
CA ALA A 220 4.72 8.39 22.42
C ALA A 220 3.56 8.80 23.34
N GLN A 221 3.86 9.52 24.44
CA GLN A 221 2.87 10.04 25.40
C GLN A 221 2.46 11.50 25.11
N ASN A 222 3.12 12.17 24.19
CA ASN A 222 2.76 13.52 23.80
C ASN A 222 1.57 13.50 22.84
N SER A 223 0.42 14.07 23.27
CA SER A 223 -0.81 14.04 22.48
C SER A 223 -0.66 14.72 21.13
N LEU A 224 0.07 15.84 21.06
CA LEU A 224 0.29 16.56 19.81
C LEU A 224 1.17 15.72 18.84
N PHE A 225 2.22 15.08 19.34
CA PHE A 225 3.06 14.20 18.54
C PHE A 225 2.28 13.03 17.97
N VAL A 226 1.51 12.35 18.84
CA VAL A 226 0.66 11.24 18.45
C VAL A 226 -0.38 11.67 17.41
N GLU A 227 -0.97 12.86 17.58
CA GLU A 227 -1.95 13.41 16.64
C GLU A 227 -1.34 13.71 15.26
N CYS A 228 -0.09 14.18 15.21
CA CYS A 228 0.60 14.48 13.95
C CYS A 228 1.16 13.23 13.24
N TRP A 229 1.73 12.29 14.01
CA TRP A 229 2.61 11.23 13.45
C TRP A 229 2.09 9.80 13.58
N VAL A 230 0.91 9.62 14.18
CA VAL A 230 0.23 8.32 14.23
C VAL A 230 -1.01 8.35 13.34
N LYS A 231 -1.01 7.54 12.30
CA LYS A 231 -2.05 7.53 11.24
C LYS A 231 -3.49 7.46 11.77
N ASN A 232 -3.70 6.91 12.96
CA ASN A 232 -5.03 6.67 13.52
C ASN A 232 -5.42 7.61 14.66
N SER A 233 -4.57 8.52 15.07
CA SER A 233 -4.80 9.38 16.24
C SER A 233 -5.63 10.62 15.94
N ARG A 234 -5.79 10.99 14.68
CA ARG A 234 -6.66 12.10 14.23
C ARG A 234 -8.15 11.81 14.47
N ASN A 235 -8.45 11.20 15.61
CA ASN A 235 -9.81 10.79 16.01
C ASN A 235 -10.81 11.94 16.19
N THR A 236 -10.35 13.17 16.16
CA THR A 236 -11.21 14.37 16.28
C THR A 236 -11.66 14.92 14.93
N ASP A 237 -11.01 14.54 13.83
CA ASP A 237 -11.42 14.96 12.51
C ASP A 237 -12.49 14.01 11.95
N LEU A 238 -13.64 14.59 11.56
CA LEU A 238 -14.69 13.91 10.79
C LEU A 238 -14.11 13.15 9.56
N PHE A 239 -12.97 13.60 9.07
CA PHE A 239 -12.29 13.04 7.92
C PHE A 239 -11.61 11.70 8.22
N ALA A 240 -10.85 11.60 9.30
CA ALA A 240 -10.19 10.34 9.71
C ALA A 240 -11.23 9.26 10.04
N ASN A 241 -12.34 9.63 10.69
CA ASN A 241 -13.46 8.73 10.94
C ASN A 241 -14.12 8.26 9.64
N ASN A 242 -14.27 9.12 8.65
CA ASN A 242 -14.84 8.75 7.35
C ASN A 242 -13.92 7.80 6.58
N ASN A 243 -12.60 8.01 6.64
CA ASN A 243 -11.61 7.13 5.99
C ASN A 243 -11.61 5.74 6.63
N GLU A 244 -11.64 5.66 7.95
CA GLU A 244 -11.73 4.40 8.67
C GLU A 244 -13.03 3.65 8.36
N LEU A 245 -14.16 4.34 8.37
CA LEU A 245 -15.46 3.74 8.04
C LEU A 245 -15.47 3.22 6.59
N LYS A 246 -14.90 3.99 5.65
CA LYS A 246 -14.84 3.58 4.24
C LYS A 246 -13.93 2.37 4.05
N LEU A 247 -12.79 2.34 4.71
CA LEU A 247 -11.88 1.20 4.68
C LEU A 247 -12.55 -0.06 5.23
N ARG A 248 -13.26 0.05 6.37
CA ARG A 248 -14.04 -1.05 6.96
C ARG A 248 -15.17 -1.50 6.05
N GLU A 249 -15.86 -0.59 5.38
CA GLU A 249 -16.91 -0.91 4.41
C GLU A 249 -16.34 -1.73 3.25
N LEU A 250 -15.26 -1.24 2.62
CA LEU A 250 -14.66 -1.86 1.44
C LEU A 250 -14.07 -3.24 1.75
N ILE A 251 -13.33 -3.39 2.84
CA ILE A 251 -12.74 -4.67 3.26
C ILE A 251 -13.80 -5.59 3.85
N GLY A 252 -14.66 -5.08 4.72
CA GLY A 252 -15.71 -5.87 5.38
C GLY A 252 -16.80 -6.35 4.43
N GLY A 253 -17.05 -5.66 3.33
CA GLY A 253 -18.01 -6.04 2.29
C GLY A 253 -17.45 -6.93 1.18
N ALA A 254 -16.15 -7.25 1.21
CA ALA A 254 -15.49 -8.01 0.15
C ALA A 254 -15.83 -9.50 0.21
N ASP A 255 -16.18 -10.09 -0.93
CA ASP A 255 -16.25 -11.55 -1.13
C ASP A 255 -14.85 -12.10 -1.44
N ILE A 256 -14.04 -11.31 -2.17
CA ILE A 256 -12.63 -11.62 -2.45
C ILE A 256 -11.80 -10.38 -2.14
N ILE A 257 -10.68 -10.59 -1.49
CA ILE A 257 -9.66 -9.57 -1.27
C ILE A 257 -8.44 -9.94 -2.10
N CYS A 258 -7.99 -9.03 -2.96
CA CYS A 258 -6.80 -9.18 -3.77
C CYS A 258 -5.73 -8.21 -3.26
N ILE A 259 -4.53 -8.69 -2.96
CA ILE A 259 -3.38 -7.87 -2.55
C ILE A 259 -2.37 -7.87 -3.68
N TYR A 260 -1.98 -6.67 -4.14
CA TYR A 260 -0.98 -6.50 -5.19
C TYR A 260 0.01 -5.40 -4.85
N GLY A 261 1.30 -5.71 -4.96
CA GLY A 261 2.38 -4.74 -4.80
C GLY A 261 2.58 -4.17 -3.39
N CYS A 262 2.08 -4.88 -2.36
CA CYS A 262 2.23 -4.49 -0.96
C CYS A 262 3.37 -5.26 -0.30
N SER A 263 4.15 -4.58 0.53
CA SER A 263 5.18 -5.19 1.38
C SER A 263 4.61 -5.87 2.63
N MET A 264 3.35 -5.61 2.97
CA MET A 264 2.70 -6.03 4.23
C MET A 264 3.47 -5.56 5.46
N GLY A 265 3.95 -4.32 5.44
CA GLY A 265 4.69 -3.70 6.53
C GLY A 265 3.85 -3.48 7.79
N GLU A 266 4.55 -3.30 8.92
CA GLU A 266 3.91 -3.04 10.22
C GLU A 266 3.21 -1.67 10.28
N THR A 267 3.61 -0.72 9.45
CA THR A 267 3.01 0.62 9.35
C THR A 267 1.61 0.63 8.74
N ASP A 268 1.18 -0.53 8.20
CA ASP A 268 -0.16 -0.76 7.70
C ASP A 268 -0.86 -1.93 8.42
N ALA A 269 -0.35 -2.34 9.58
CA ALA A 269 -0.85 -3.50 10.34
C ALA A 269 -2.36 -3.43 10.61
N ARG A 270 -2.93 -2.23 10.77
CA ARG A 270 -4.36 -2.03 10.91
C ARG A 270 -5.14 -2.55 9.69
N ILE A 271 -4.68 -2.27 8.50
CA ILE A 271 -5.31 -2.72 7.25
C ILE A 271 -5.27 -4.25 7.19
N TRP A 272 -4.13 -4.83 7.49
CA TRP A 272 -3.96 -6.28 7.49
C TRP A 272 -4.83 -6.98 8.53
N ARG A 273 -4.99 -6.38 9.72
CA ARG A 273 -5.93 -6.87 10.75
C ARG A 273 -7.39 -6.80 10.31
N LEU A 274 -7.80 -5.77 9.55
CA LEU A 274 -9.14 -5.72 8.96
C LEU A 274 -9.36 -6.83 7.95
N VAL A 275 -8.36 -7.11 7.11
CA VAL A 275 -8.39 -8.25 6.17
C VAL A 275 -8.48 -9.57 6.93
N GLY A 276 -7.61 -9.78 7.93
CA GLY A 276 -7.65 -10.97 8.79
C GLY A 276 -9.02 -11.17 9.46
N SER A 277 -9.57 -10.10 10.04
CA SER A 277 -10.89 -10.13 10.66
C SER A 277 -12.00 -10.49 9.66
N ARG A 278 -11.92 -9.99 8.42
CA ARG A 278 -12.87 -10.36 7.37
C ARG A 278 -12.82 -11.85 7.04
N LEU A 279 -11.63 -12.41 6.92
CA LEU A 279 -11.43 -13.83 6.62
C LEU A 279 -11.92 -14.74 7.74
N ILE A 280 -11.71 -14.36 9.01
CA ILE A 280 -12.22 -15.11 10.18
C ILE A 280 -13.76 -15.09 10.23
N ASN A 281 -14.36 -13.91 9.96
CA ASN A 281 -15.79 -13.72 10.13
C ASN A 281 -16.64 -14.20 8.94
N SER A 282 -16.01 -14.70 7.87
CA SER A 282 -16.71 -15.14 6.67
C SER A 282 -16.00 -16.30 5.98
N GLU A 283 -16.51 -17.51 6.15
CA GLU A 283 -16.01 -18.70 5.46
C GLU A 283 -16.05 -18.61 3.91
N ARG A 284 -16.83 -17.68 3.38
CA ARG A 284 -16.96 -17.47 1.92
C ARG A 284 -15.94 -16.49 1.37
N SER A 285 -15.35 -15.66 2.25
CA SER A 285 -14.36 -14.68 1.80
C SER A 285 -13.03 -15.36 1.48
N LYS A 286 -12.41 -14.92 0.39
CA LYS A 286 -11.13 -15.46 -0.09
C LYS A 286 -10.09 -14.36 -0.17
N LEU A 287 -8.85 -14.75 0.09
CA LEU A 287 -7.68 -13.90 -0.09
C LEU A 287 -6.85 -14.39 -1.27
N VAL A 288 -6.50 -13.48 -2.17
CA VAL A 288 -5.56 -13.71 -3.28
C VAL A 288 -4.39 -12.74 -3.13
N MET A 289 -3.19 -13.27 -2.98
CA MET A 289 -1.97 -12.47 -2.90
C MET A 289 -1.15 -12.63 -4.18
N PHE A 290 -0.86 -11.52 -4.84
CA PHE A 290 0.03 -11.47 -6.00
C PHE A 290 1.45 -11.18 -5.52
N VAL A 291 2.30 -12.17 -5.58
CA VAL A 291 3.68 -12.09 -5.11
C VAL A 291 4.60 -11.74 -6.28
N HIS A 292 5.27 -10.59 -6.16
CA HIS A 292 6.35 -10.21 -7.08
C HIS A 292 7.57 -11.10 -6.82
N GLN A 293 8.29 -11.49 -7.86
CA GLN A 293 9.51 -12.33 -7.75
C GLN A 293 9.31 -13.83 -7.44
N LEU A 294 8.15 -14.39 -7.74
CA LEU A 294 8.18 -15.84 -7.93
C LEU A 294 9.06 -16.11 -9.15
N PRO A 295 10.23 -16.74 -8.96
CA PRO A 295 11.13 -17.00 -10.08
C PRO A 295 10.39 -17.81 -11.14
N ASP A 296 10.76 -17.54 -12.39
CA ASP A 296 10.16 -18.19 -13.55
C ASP A 296 10.11 -19.71 -13.33
N ARG A 297 8.98 -20.35 -13.59
CA ARG A 297 8.76 -21.79 -13.36
C ARG A 297 9.83 -22.68 -14.01
N HIS A 298 10.53 -22.16 -15.01
CA HIS A 298 11.60 -22.88 -15.73
C HIS A 298 12.93 -22.93 -14.99
N GLY A 299 13.15 -22.09 -13.95
CA GLY A 299 14.41 -22.04 -13.19
C GLY A 299 14.28 -22.40 -11.71
N THR A 300 13.06 -22.53 -11.18
CA THR A 300 12.82 -22.72 -9.75
C THR A 300 12.27 -24.11 -9.47
N SER A 301 12.87 -24.80 -8.51
CA SER A 301 12.32 -26.09 -8.08
C SER A 301 10.94 -25.92 -7.43
N HIS A 302 10.06 -26.91 -7.59
CA HIS A 302 8.73 -26.91 -6.95
C HIS A 302 8.84 -26.67 -5.44
N ARG A 303 9.88 -27.17 -4.78
CA ARG A 303 10.15 -26.96 -3.35
C ARG A 303 10.39 -25.47 -3.03
N GLN A 304 11.22 -24.79 -3.80
CA GLN A 304 11.51 -23.37 -3.62
C GLN A 304 10.23 -22.52 -3.81
N TYR A 305 9.45 -22.85 -4.83
CA TYR A 305 8.16 -22.20 -5.06
C TYR A 305 7.22 -22.35 -3.86
N GLN A 306 7.09 -23.55 -3.30
CA GLN A 306 6.26 -23.79 -2.12
C GLN A 306 6.80 -23.07 -0.88
N GLN A 307 8.12 -23.04 -0.69
CA GLN A 307 8.73 -22.29 0.40
C GLN A 307 8.45 -20.78 0.32
N MET A 308 8.50 -20.21 -0.88
CA MET A 308 8.18 -18.79 -1.07
C MET A 308 6.70 -18.49 -0.81
N ARG A 309 5.80 -19.34 -1.28
CA ARG A 309 4.37 -19.22 -0.96
C ARG A 309 4.13 -19.27 0.54
N GLU A 310 4.76 -20.22 1.21
CA GLU A 310 4.62 -20.41 2.66
C GLU A 310 5.19 -19.21 3.42
N SER A 311 6.34 -18.65 3.04
CA SER A 311 6.90 -17.47 3.69
C SER A 311 5.96 -16.26 3.57
N GLN A 312 5.31 -16.06 2.43
CA GLN A 312 4.32 -14.99 2.26
C GLN A 312 3.06 -15.22 3.09
N ARG A 313 2.61 -16.46 3.20
CA ARG A 313 1.49 -16.84 4.06
C ARG A 313 1.79 -16.53 5.53
N ILE A 314 2.97 -16.91 6.01
CA ILE A 314 3.42 -16.65 7.38
C ILE A 314 3.52 -15.14 7.63
N ALA A 315 4.18 -14.39 6.74
CA ALA A 315 4.29 -12.94 6.87
C ALA A 315 2.91 -12.27 6.98
N PHE A 316 1.95 -12.68 6.16
CA PHE A 316 0.59 -12.16 6.26
C PHE A 316 -0.09 -12.55 7.58
N GLN A 317 0.09 -13.78 8.06
CA GLN A 317 -0.47 -14.22 9.34
C GLN A 317 0.05 -13.38 10.52
N GLU A 318 1.33 -13.09 10.53
CA GLU A 318 1.97 -12.28 11.59
C GLU A 318 1.37 -10.89 11.67
N VAL A 319 1.23 -10.18 10.54
CA VAL A 319 0.71 -8.80 10.53
C VAL A 319 -0.82 -8.73 10.65
N SER A 320 -1.54 -9.76 10.20
CA SER A 320 -3.01 -9.80 10.21
C SER A 320 -3.60 -10.35 11.52
N GLY A 321 -2.78 -11.03 12.33
CA GLY A 321 -3.22 -11.73 13.52
C GLY A 321 -4.06 -13.00 13.27
N LEU A 322 -4.02 -13.52 12.02
CA LEU A 322 -4.67 -14.80 11.68
C LEU A 322 -3.94 -15.96 12.35
N LYS A 323 -4.69 -16.87 12.97
CA LYS A 323 -4.15 -18.13 13.47
C LYS A 323 -4.07 -19.15 12.35
N GLU A 324 -3.15 -20.12 12.47
CA GLU A 324 -2.91 -21.17 11.45
C GLU A 324 -4.18 -21.89 11.00
N ASP A 325 -5.11 -22.16 11.91
CA ASP A 325 -6.35 -22.91 11.63
C ASP A 325 -7.35 -22.17 10.73
N ALA A 326 -7.15 -20.87 10.49
CA ALA A 326 -8.09 -20.04 9.73
C ALA A 326 -7.77 -19.94 8.24
N MET A 327 -6.69 -20.55 7.76
CA MET A 327 -6.22 -20.46 6.37
C MET A 327 -6.18 -21.83 5.66
N SER A 328 -6.88 -22.82 6.15
CA SER A 328 -7.00 -24.15 5.54
C SER A 328 -7.98 -24.19 4.36
#